data_519c8abdfd5d7dbf2a40e2a4f2414d5b
#
_entry.id   519c8abdfd5d7dbf2a40e2a4f2414d5b
#
_cell.length_a   1.000
_cell.length_b   1.000
_cell.length_c   1.000
_cell.angle_alpha   90.00
_cell.angle_beta   90.00
_cell.angle_gamma   90.00
#
_symmetry.space_group_name_H-M   'P 1'
#
loop_
_entity.id
_entity.type
_entity.pdbx_description
1 polymer ?
#
loop_
_entity_poly.entity_id
_entity_poly.type
_entity_poly.pdbx_seq_one_letter_code
_entity_poly.pdbx_strand_id
1 'polypeptide(L)'
;VAAALSSTVDRGYLAPQESLGISYLPLYLAAAVVAAALAAYFLIRYYRSIRLLMNAYTVAVTFVAALALCAYSYTCSSVPAALGIPVLAAAGVALGLRRAHTRSISYTAAGLLIGVLLAIFIPASWTPYILLTFAAYDVFAVTRGPLRAIPHDMDILMVGLGDVSVGLGDVAFYSFAASSLEIVRGPLWALAGIALIALGAAATLILLRRLNRPMPGLTIPLILCAALFLI
;
A
#
# COMPACT_ATOMS: atom_id res chain seq x y z
N VAL A 1 -14.27 -4.12 -4.57
CA VAL A 1 -14.42 -2.74 -4.06
C VAL A 1 -14.00 -1.74 -5.13
N ALA A 2 -12.81 -1.87 -5.73
CA ALA A 2 -12.35 -0.99 -6.81
C ALA A 2 -13.26 -1.06 -8.05
N ALA A 3 -13.76 -2.25 -8.44
CA ALA A 3 -14.71 -2.42 -9.54
C ALA A 3 -16.04 -1.69 -9.32
N ALA A 4 -16.55 -1.70 -8.09
CA ALA A 4 -17.75 -0.94 -7.74
C ALA A 4 -17.53 0.57 -7.76
N LEU A 5 -16.30 1.00 -7.45
CA LEU A 5 -15.92 2.42 -7.46
C LEU A 5 -15.68 2.94 -8.88
N SER A 6 -15.06 2.14 -9.76
CA SER A 6 -14.77 2.55 -11.14
C SER A 6 -16.01 2.79 -11.97
N SER A 7 -17.13 2.09 -11.68
CA SER A 7 -18.41 2.25 -12.37
C SER A 7 -19.19 3.51 -11.96
N THR A 8 -18.90 4.04 -10.76
CA THR A 8 -19.63 5.18 -10.18
C THR A 8 -18.87 6.51 -10.24
N VAL A 9 -17.56 6.44 -10.51
CA VAL A 9 -16.71 7.63 -10.64
C VAL A 9 -16.89 8.20 -12.05
N ASP A 10 -17.50 9.37 -12.13
CA ASP A 10 -17.57 10.14 -13.38
C ASP A 10 -16.14 10.54 -13.76
N ARG A 11 -15.60 9.91 -14.82
CA ARG A 11 -14.21 10.09 -15.29
C ARG A 11 -13.84 11.55 -15.55
N GLY A 12 -14.84 12.43 -15.66
CA GLY A 12 -14.66 13.87 -15.82
C GLY A 12 -13.99 14.55 -14.61
N TYR A 13 -14.11 13.98 -13.40
CA TYR A 13 -13.46 14.54 -12.19
C TYR A 13 -11.98 14.21 -12.05
N LEU A 14 -11.47 13.21 -12.78
CA LEU A 14 -10.06 12.83 -12.75
C LEU A 14 -9.19 13.64 -13.75
N ALA A 15 -9.83 14.36 -14.68
CA ALA A 15 -9.16 15.14 -15.71
C ALA A 15 -8.32 16.35 -15.21
N PRO A 16 -8.66 17.06 -14.11
CA PRO A 16 -7.87 18.22 -13.67
C PRO A 16 -6.49 17.88 -13.11
N GLN A 17 -6.23 16.64 -12.73
CA GLN A 17 -4.94 16.26 -12.09
C GLN A 17 -3.81 16.00 -13.11
N GLU A 18 -4.11 15.78 -14.38
CA GLU A 18 -3.09 15.61 -15.41
C GLU A 18 -2.25 16.88 -15.68
N SER A 19 -2.72 18.04 -15.22
CA SER A 19 -2.03 19.32 -15.39
C SER A 19 -0.96 19.62 -14.35
N LEU A 20 -0.86 18.84 -13.25
CA LEU A 20 0.28 18.91 -12.34
C LEU A 20 1.49 18.32 -13.07
N GLY A 21 2.21 19.21 -13.74
CA GLY A 21 3.24 18.86 -14.69
C GLY A 21 4.24 17.85 -14.17
N ILE A 22 4.59 16.90 -15.01
CA ILE A 22 5.65 15.88 -14.83
C ILE A 22 6.96 16.50 -14.28
N SER A 23 7.15 17.82 -14.40
CA SER A 23 8.31 18.56 -13.92
C SER A 23 8.55 18.49 -12.40
N TYR A 24 7.49 18.33 -11.59
CA TYR A 24 7.62 18.23 -10.13
C TYR A 24 7.69 16.78 -9.61
N LEU A 25 7.43 15.81 -10.46
CA LEU A 25 7.43 14.38 -10.08
C LEU A 25 8.74 13.94 -9.41
N PRO A 26 9.95 14.27 -9.93
CA PRO A 26 11.19 13.87 -9.29
C PRO A 26 11.35 14.43 -7.87
N LEU A 27 10.88 15.65 -7.64
CA LEU A 27 10.95 16.29 -6.33
C LEU A 27 10.02 15.58 -5.32
N TYR A 28 8.78 15.26 -5.72
CA TYR A 28 7.84 14.53 -4.87
C TYR A 28 8.33 13.12 -4.57
N LEU A 29 8.89 12.41 -5.55
CA LEU A 29 9.45 11.08 -5.35
C LEU A 29 10.66 11.11 -4.42
N ALA A 30 11.57 12.08 -4.59
CA ALA A 30 12.70 12.25 -3.69
C ALA A 30 12.24 12.57 -2.27
N ALA A 31 11.26 13.46 -2.10
CA ALA A 31 10.70 13.78 -0.79
C ALA A 31 10.02 12.56 -0.14
N ALA A 32 9.28 11.76 -0.92
CA ALA A 32 8.63 10.53 -0.43
C ALA A 32 9.65 9.49 0.03
N VAL A 33 10.74 9.29 -0.71
CA VAL A 33 11.83 8.37 -0.35
C VAL A 33 12.55 8.84 0.93
N VAL A 34 12.86 10.14 1.03
CA VAL A 34 13.48 10.72 2.23
C VAL A 34 12.53 10.57 3.44
N ALA A 35 11.24 10.87 3.28
CA ALA A 35 10.25 10.70 4.35
C ALA A 35 10.14 9.24 4.79
N ALA A 36 10.13 8.28 3.87
CA ALA A 36 10.11 6.86 4.17
C ALA A 36 11.37 6.40 4.92
N ALA A 37 12.55 6.89 4.52
CA ALA A 37 13.82 6.59 5.20
C ALA A 37 13.87 7.16 6.62
N LEU A 38 13.40 8.41 6.81
CA LEU A 38 13.28 9.03 8.12
C LEU A 38 12.29 8.29 9.02
N ALA A 39 11.11 7.94 8.47
CA ALA A 39 10.11 7.17 9.21
C ALA A 39 10.69 5.82 9.66
N ALA A 40 11.39 5.10 8.79
CA ALA A 40 12.06 3.85 9.14
C ALA A 40 13.12 4.05 10.24
N TYR A 41 13.93 5.11 10.15
CA TYR A 41 14.92 5.43 11.17
C TYR A 41 14.29 5.70 12.54
N PHE A 42 13.25 6.55 12.60
CA PHE A 42 12.53 6.83 13.84
C PHE A 42 11.84 5.59 14.40
N LEU A 43 11.26 4.75 13.54
CA LEU A 43 10.63 3.49 13.92
C LEU A 43 11.64 2.58 14.65
N ILE A 44 12.85 2.43 14.11
CA ILE A 44 13.90 1.59 14.69
C ILE A 44 14.35 2.15 16.04
N ARG A 45 14.56 3.48 16.13
CA ARG A 45 15.11 4.12 17.32
C ARG A 45 14.14 4.19 18.51
N TYR A 46 12.83 4.29 18.24
CA TYR A 46 11.79 4.47 19.28
C TYR A 46 10.83 3.27 19.39
N TYR A 47 11.28 2.09 19.01
CA TYR A 47 10.47 0.88 18.88
C TYR A 47 9.49 0.59 20.02
N ARG A 48 9.92 0.72 21.28
CA ARG A 48 9.13 0.30 22.44
C ARG A 48 7.93 1.20 22.75
N SER A 49 8.04 2.49 22.43
CA SER A 49 6.95 3.47 22.60
C SER A 49 6.04 3.55 21.36
N ILE A 50 6.49 3.02 20.24
CA ILE A 50 5.88 3.20 18.93
C ILE A 50 4.74 2.20 18.68
N ARG A 51 4.72 1.02 19.32
CA ARG A 51 3.67 0.01 19.04
C ARG A 51 2.24 0.57 19.21
N LEU A 52 2.01 1.30 20.31
CA LEU A 52 0.70 1.92 20.54
C LEU A 52 0.41 3.00 19.52
N LEU A 53 1.41 3.83 19.23
CA LEU A 53 1.32 4.90 18.23
C LEU A 53 1.04 4.34 16.83
N MET A 54 1.71 3.26 16.43
CA MET A 54 1.51 2.63 15.13
C MET A 54 0.12 1.98 15.00
N ASN A 55 -0.37 1.35 16.06
CA ASN A 55 -1.73 0.84 16.07
C ASN A 55 -2.75 1.97 15.96
N ALA A 56 -2.57 3.06 16.71
CA ALA A 56 -3.42 4.24 16.63
C ALA A 56 -3.36 4.88 15.22
N TYR A 57 -2.17 4.99 14.66
CA TYR A 57 -1.96 5.47 13.30
C TYR A 57 -2.70 4.59 12.27
N THR A 58 -2.58 3.26 12.35
CA THR A 58 -3.28 2.32 11.45
C THR A 58 -4.79 2.52 11.52
N VAL A 59 -5.34 2.65 12.72
CA VAL A 59 -6.78 2.92 12.92
C VAL A 59 -7.18 4.28 12.33
N ALA A 60 -6.41 5.33 12.60
CA ALA A 60 -6.68 6.66 12.08
C ALA A 60 -6.63 6.71 10.55
N VAL A 61 -5.60 6.11 9.94
CA VAL A 61 -5.47 6.05 8.47
C VAL A 61 -6.59 5.23 7.86
N THR A 62 -6.99 4.11 8.48
CA THR A 62 -8.14 3.31 8.02
C THR A 62 -9.43 4.14 8.05
N PHE A 63 -9.66 4.91 9.12
CA PHE A 63 -10.81 5.80 9.23
C PHE A 63 -10.82 6.85 8.12
N VAL A 64 -9.70 7.55 7.92
CA VAL A 64 -9.56 8.59 6.89
C VAL A 64 -9.72 7.99 5.49
N ALA A 65 -9.11 6.84 5.22
CA ALA A 65 -9.23 6.16 3.94
C ALA A 65 -10.67 5.73 3.66
N ALA A 66 -11.36 5.14 4.65
CA ALA A 66 -12.75 4.74 4.50
C ALA A 66 -13.68 5.96 4.33
N LEU A 67 -13.41 7.07 5.04
CA LEU A 67 -14.16 8.31 4.89
C LEU A 67 -13.99 8.91 3.49
N ALA A 68 -12.76 8.96 2.99
CA ALA A 68 -12.46 9.46 1.66
C ALA A 68 -13.10 8.59 0.57
N LEU A 69 -13.05 7.26 0.70
CA LEU A 69 -13.70 6.33 -0.20
C LEU A 69 -15.23 6.48 -0.17
N CYS A 70 -15.83 6.68 1.00
CA CYS A 70 -17.26 6.97 1.13
C CYS A 70 -17.64 8.29 0.45
N ALA A 71 -16.87 9.34 0.67
CA ALA A 71 -17.11 10.63 0.05
C ALA A 71 -16.99 10.57 -1.49
N TYR A 72 -16.03 9.77 -1.97
CA TYR A 72 -15.74 9.66 -3.40
C TYR A 72 -16.73 8.77 -4.16
N SER A 73 -17.23 7.70 -3.52
CA SER A 73 -18.06 6.69 -4.20
C SER A 73 -19.54 7.01 -4.26
N TYR A 74 -19.99 8.14 -3.74
CA TYR A 74 -21.42 8.47 -3.58
C TYR A 74 -22.27 7.35 -2.93
N THR A 75 -21.64 6.26 -2.47
CA THR A 75 -22.34 5.14 -1.83
C THR A 75 -22.89 5.52 -0.45
N CYS A 76 -22.38 6.61 0.12
CA CYS A 76 -22.79 7.15 1.41
C CYS A 76 -23.72 8.36 1.19
N SER A 77 -24.87 8.16 0.56
CA SER A 77 -25.83 9.21 0.26
C SER A 77 -26.51 9.85 1.49
N SER A 78 -26.35 9.23 2.66
CA SER A 78 -26.87 9.76 3.92
C SER A 78 -25.73 10.04 4.91
N VAL A 79 -25.86 11.11 5.69
CA VAL A 79 -24.88 11.48 6.72
C VAL A 79 -24.58 10.34 7.70
N PRO A 80 -25.57 9.55 8.18
CA PRO A 80 -25.30 8.39 9.03
C PRO A 80 -24.44 7.31 8.35
N ALA A 81 -24.65 7.05 7.06
CA ALA A 81 -23.84 6.07 6.33
C ALA A 81 -22.42 6.59 6.09
N ALA A 82 -22.28 7.89 5.76
CA ALA A 82 -20.99 8.54 5.52
C ALA A 82 -20.06 8.53 6.73
N LEU A 83 -20.61 8.57 7.93
CA LEU A 83 -19.82 8.45 9.18
C LEU A 83 -19.81 7.04 9.74
N GLY A 84 -20.90 6.31 9.60
CA GLY A 84 -21.04 4.97 10.16
C GLY A 84 -20.07 3.94 9.56
N ILE A 85 -19.91 3.92 8.24
CA ILE A 85 -19.01 2.98 7.56
C ILE A 85 -17.54 3.19 7.96
N PRO A 86 -16.98 4.41 7.93
CA PRO A 86 -15.62 4.66 8.40
C PRO A 86 -15.41 4.31 9.88
N VAL A 87 -16.38 4.61 10.73
CA VAL A 87 -16.31 4.26 12.16
C VAL A 87 -16.30 2.75 12.36
N LEU A 88 -17.16 2.02 11.66
CA LEU A 88 -17.19 0.55 11.73
C LEU A 88 -15.90 -0.08 11.19
N ALA A 89 -15.35 0.44 10.08
CA ALA A 89 -14.07 -0.01 9.54
C ALA A 89 -12.93 0.21 10.54
N ALA A 90 -12.81 1.41 11.10
CA ALA A 90 -11.81 1.75 12.09
C ALA A 90 -11.96 0.92 13.39
N ALA A 91 -13.20 0.74 13.88
CA ALA A 91 -13.49 -0.08 15.04
C ALA A 91 -13.14 -1.56 14.78
N GLY A 92 -13.48 -2.09 13.61
CA GLY A 92 -13.13 -3.45 13.20
C GLY A 92 -11.62 -3.68 13.19
N VAL A 93 -10.85 -2.75 12.60
CA VAL A 93 -9.38 -2.78 12.62
C VAL A 93 -8.86 -2.67 14.05
N ALA A 94 -9.37 -1.73 14.85
CA ALA A 94 -8.93 -1.55 16.25
C ALA A 94 -9.16 -2.79 17.11
N LEU A 95 -10.31 -3.45 16.95
CA LEU A 95 -10.62 -4.71 17.64
C LEU A 95 -9.73 -5.85 17.15
N GLY A 96 -9.48 -5.92 15.85
CA GLY A 96 -8.61 -6.93 15.25
C GLY A 96 -7.16 -6.79 15.69
N LEU A 97 -6.66 -5.56 15.87
CA LEU A 97 -5.29 -5.31 16.36
C LEU A 97 -5.06 -5.76 17.80
N ARG A 98 -6.13 -5.85 18.61
CA ARG A 98 -6.04 -6.33 20.00
C ARG A 98 -5.77 -7.84 20.11
N ARG A 99 -6.19 -8.62 19.13
CA ARG A 99 -6.07 -10.08 19.12
C ARG A 99 -4.96 -10.52 18.18
N ALA A 100 -4.07 -11.40 18.65
CA ALA A 100 -2.93 -11.88 17.87
C ALA A 100 -3.34 -12.50 16.52
N HIS A 101 -4.37 -13.36 16.53
CA HIS A 101 -4.83 -14.06 15.33
C HIS A 101 -5.45 -13.16 14.26
N THR A 102 -6.09 -12.04 14.65
CA THR A 102 -6.76 -11.14 13.71
C THR A 102 -5.92 -9.92 13.34
N ARG A 103 -4.76 -9.76 13.96
CA ARG A 103 -3.86 -8.63 13.72
C ARG A 103 -3.41 -8.56 12.25
N SER A 104 -2.98 -9.68 11.70
CA SER A 104 -2.57 -9.78 10.29
C SER A 104 -3.69 -9.37 9.33
N ILE A 105 -4.92 -9.82 9.59
CA ILE A 105 -6.10 -9.47 8.79
C ILE A 105 -6.36 -7.96 8.86
N SER A 106 -6.24 -7.37 10.06
CA SER A 106 -6.44 -5.93 10.26
C SER A 106 -5.41 -5.09 9.53
N TYR A 107 -4.13 -5.48 9.56
CA TYR A 107 -3.08 -4.81 8.79
C TYR A 107 -3.30 -4.98 7.28
N THR A 108 -3.68 -6.17 6.82
CA THR A 108 -4.01 -6.40 5.41
C THR A 108 -5.16 -5.51 4.96
N ALA A 109 -6.26 -5.46 5.71
CA ALA A 109 -7.40 -4.62 5.40
C ALA A 109 -7.04 -3.13 5.35
N ALA A 110 -6.25 -2.66 6.31
CA ALA A 110 -5.75 -1.28 6.31
C ALA A 110 -4.85 -1.00 5.09
N GLY A 111 -3.91 -1.89 4.77
CA GLY A 111 -3.04 -1.78 3.61
C GLY A 111 -3.82 -1.73 2.30
N LEU A 112 -4.83 -2.60 2.13
CA LEU A 112 -5.69 -2.60 0.95
C LEU A 112 -6.43 -1.27 0.80
N LEU A 113 -7.02 -0.73 1.87
CA LEU A 113 -7.72 0.56 1.84
C LEU A 113 -6.78 1.72 1.49
N ILE A 114 -5.58 1.74 2.06
CA ILE A 114 -4.54 2.74 1.75
C ILE A 114 -4.17 2.66 0.26
N GLY A 115 -3.95 1.46 -0.27
CA GLY A 115 -3.57 1.28 -1.67
C GLY A 115 -4.65 1.75 -2.64
N VAL A 116 -5.92 1.41 -2.38
CA VAL A 116 -7.07 1.91 -3.18
C VAL A 116 -7.15 3.43 -3.10
N LEU A 117 -6.99 4.01 -1.91
CA LEU A 117 -6.99 5.45 -1.72
C LEU A 117 -5.88 6.13 -2.55
N LEU A 118 -4.66 5.61 -2.49
CA LEU A 118 -3.55 6.12 -3.29
C LEU A 118 -3.85 6.06 -4.80
N ALA A 119 -4.49 4.97 -5.27
CA ALA A 119 -4.84 4.82 -6.68
C ALA A 119 -5.88 5.85 -7.17
N ILE A 120 -6.73 6.35 -6.26
CA ILE A 120 -7.71 7.39 -6.58
C ILE A 120 -7.06 8.78 -6.64
N PHE A 121 -6.14 9.07 -5.70
CA PHE A 121 -5.57 10.41 -5.56
C PHE A 121 -4.30 10.64 -6.40
N ILE A 122 -3.61 9.58 -6.79
CA ILE A 122 -2.38 9.69 -7.58
C ILE A 122 -2.73 9.64 -9.08
N PRO A 123 -2.26 10.62 -9.87
CA PRO A 123 -2.44 10.59 -11.32
C PRO A 123 -1.91 9.30 -11.93
N ALA A 124 -2.69 8.70 -12.83
CA ALA A 124 -2.36 7.43 -13.45
C ALA A 124 -1.01 7.45 -14.21
N SER A 125 -0.67 8.59 -14.81
CA SER A 125 0.62 8.80 -15.50
C SER A 125 1.83 8.71 -14.57
N TRP A 126 1.64 8.91 -13.26
CA TRP A 126 2.73 8.82 -12.26
C TRP A 126 2.91 7.42 -11.70
N THR A 127 1.89 6.57 -11.81
CA THR A 127 1.89 5.24 -11.20
C THR A 127 3.13 4.41 -11.57
N PRO A 128 3.54 4.23 -12.85
CA PRO A 128 4.70 3.41 -13.19
C PRO A 128 6.00 3.96 -12.59
N TYR A 129 6.16 5.27 -12.55
CA TYR A 129 7.35 5.90 -11.95
C TYR A 129 7.40 5.69 -10.44
N ILE A 130 6.26 5.78 -9.76
CA ILE A 130 6.15 5.51 -8.32
C ILE A 130 6.50 4.05 -8.04
N LEU A 131 5.92 3.10 -8.78
CA LEU A 131 6.20 1.68 -8.60
C LEU A 131 7.68 1.37 -8.78
N LEU A 132 8.33 1.91 -9.83
CA LEU A 132 9.76 1.71 -10.09
C LEU A 132 10.64 2.37 -9.02
N THR A 133 10.27 3.56 -8.55
CA THR A 133 11.02 4.27 -7.51
C THR A 133 11.00 3.48 -6.20
N PHE A 134 9.83 2.98 -5.80
CA PHE A 134 9.72 2.18 -4.58
C PHE A 134 10.34 0.80 -4.73
N ALA A 135 10.32 0.20 -5.91
CA ALA A 135 11.08 -1.02 -6.19
C ALA A 135 12.59 -0.81 -6.02
N ALA A 136 13.12 0.30 -6.53
CA ALA A 136 14.53 0.66 -6.36
C ALA A 136 14.87 0.98 -4.90
N TYR A 137 13.98 1.72 -4.20
CA TYR A 137 14.15 2.00 -2.77
C TYR A 137 14.16 0.73 -1.92
N ASP A 138 13.32 -0.25 -2.22
CA ASP A 138 13.27 -1.53 -1.50
C ASP A 138 14.59 -2.28 -1.61
N VAL A 139 15.19 -2.35 -2.81
CA VAL A 139 16.55 -2.90 -2.99
C VAL A 139 17.57 -2.17 -2.12
N PHE A 140 17.55 -0.84 -2.13
CA PHE A 140 18.46 -0.03 -1.32
C PHE A 140 18.24 -0.27 0.17
N ALA A 141 16.99 -0.26 0.62
CA ALA A 141 16.62 -0.41 2.03
C ALA A 141 17.07 -1.76 2.61
N VAL A 142 16.96 -2.84 1.83
CA VAL A 142 17.38 -4.19 2.24
C VAL A 142 18.90 -4.36 2.14
N THR A 143 19.56 -3.81 1.12
CA THR A 143 21.00 -4.06 0.88
C THR A 143 21.92 -3.14 1.68
N ARG A 144 21.58 -1.86 1.77
CA ARG A 144 22.43 -0.80 2.39
C ARG A 144 21.69 0.04 3.42
N GLY A 145 20.36 -0.09 3.50
CA GLY A 145 19.51 0.77 4.29
C GLY A 145 19.27 0.28 5.73
N PRO A 146 18.43 1.03 6.47
CA PRO A 146 18.15 0.79 7.87
C PRO A 146 17.43 -0.55 8.14
N LEU A 147 16.74 -1.12 7.15
CA LEU A 147 16.02 -2.38 7.31
C LEU A 147 16.94 -3.58 7.58
N ARG A 148 18.21 -3.49 7.20
CA ARG A 148 19.22 -4.52 7.51
C ARG A 148 19.49 -4.66 9.01
N ALA A 149 19.26 -3.62 9.79
CA ALA A 149 19.52 -3.56 11.23
C ALA A 149 18.29 -3.93 12.08
N ILE A 150 17.15 -4.24 11.47
CA ILE A 150 15.91 -4.56 12.20
C ILE A 150 16.03 -5.99 12.77
N PRO A 151 15.90 -6.17 14.11
CA PRO A 151 15.83 -7.49 14.70
C PRO A 151 14.64 -8.29 14.15
N HIS A 152 14.81 -9.59 13.93
CA HIS A 152 13.78 -10.48 13.37
C HIS A 152 12.51 -10.59 14.24
N ASP A 153 12.57 -10.19 15.50
CA ASP A 153 11.45 -10.23 16.47
C ASP A 153 10.49 -9.00 16.35
N MET A 154 10.67 -8.15 15.34
CA MET A 154 9.83 -6.97 15.14
C MET A 154 8.55 -7.27 14.35
N ASP A 155 7.53 -7.82 15.03
CA ASP A 155 6.17 -8.05 14.48
C ASP A 155 5.35 -6.77 14.21
N ILE A 156 5.97 -5.61 14.12
CA ILE A 156 5.25 -4.35 13.92
C ILE A 156 4.93 -4.17 12.44
N LEU A 157 3.65 -3.96 12.16
CA LEU A 157 3.13 -3.72 10.80
C LEU A 157 3.41 -4.88 9.82
N MET A 158 3.63 -6.09 10.35
CA MET A 158 3.81 -7.27 9.53
C MET A 158 2.56 -8.15 9.51
N VAL A 159 2.22 -8.59 8.32
CA VAL A 159 1.18 -9.59 8.05
C VAL A 159 1.85 -10.95 8.06
N GLY A 160 1.66 -11.73 9.12
CA GLY A 160 2.21 -13.09 9.22
C GLY A 160 1.41 -14.06 8.34
N LEU A 161 2.09 -14.76 7.46
CA LEU A 161 1.58 -15.84 6.62
C LEU A 161 2.41 -17.10 6.88
N GLY A 162 2.22 -17.74 8.04
CA GLY A 162 3.06 -18.85 8.49
C GLY A 162 4.47 -18.38 8.79
N ASP A 163 5.47 -18.97 8.11
CA ASP A 163 6.90 -18.66 8.31
C ASP A 163 7.36 -17.38 7.57
N VAL A 164 6.45 -16.71 6.87
CA VAL A 164 6.75 -15.50 6.08
C VAL A 164 5.94 -14.33 6.62
N SER A 165 6.58 -13.18 6.74
CA SER A 165 5.93 -11.92 7.07
C SER A 165 6.02 -10.93 5.92
N VAL A 166 4.89 -10.31 5.60
CA VAL A 166 4.78 -9.27 4.57
C VAL A 166 4.51 -7.94 5.27
N GLY A 167 5.19 -6.88 4.86
CA GLY A 167 4.98 -5.55 5.42
C GLY A 167 3.62 -4.96 5.04
N LEU A 168 3.03 -4.17 5.94
CA LEU A 168 1.82 -3.38 5.63
C LEU A 168 2.02 -2.51 4.38
N GLY A 169 3.23 -1.94 4.23
CA GLY A 169 3.61 -1.14 3.07
C GLY A 169 3.54 -1.93 1.77
N ASP A 170 3.99 -3.19 1.78
CA ASP A 170 3.97 -4.06 0.61
C ASP A 170 2.53 -4.31 0.16
N VAL A 171 1.63 -4.61 1.12
CA VAL A 171 0.20 -4.80 0.83
C VAL A 171 -0.42 -3.52 0.25
N ALA A 172 -0.07 -2.36 0.78
CA ALA A 172 -0.56 -1.08 0.27
C ALA A 172 -0.08 -0.82 -1.17
N PHE A 173 1.19 -1.09 -1.49
CA PHE A 173 1.70 -0.92 -2.86
C PHE A 173 1.14 -1.95 -3.83
N TYR A 174 0.91 -3.19 -3.41
CA TYR A 174 0.24 -4.19 -4.25
C TYR A 174 -1.19 -3.78 -4.56
N SER A 175 -1.92 -3.30 -3.55
CA SER A 175 -3.27 -2.78 -3.73
C SER A 175 -3.29 -1.54 -4.63
N PHE A 176 -2.35 -0.61 -4.43
CA PHE A 176 -2.18 0.58 -5.26
C PHE A 176 -1.95 0.21 -6.74
N ALA A 177 -1.03 -0.71 -7.02
CA ALA A 177 -0.72 -1.15 -8.38
C ALA A 177 -1.94 -1.79 -9.06
N ALA A 178 -2.63 -2.72 -8.38
CA ALA A 178 -3.80 -3.40 -8.92
C ALA A 178 -4.98 -2.44 -9.14
N SER A 179 -5.25 -1.55 -8.18
CA SER A 179 -6.34 -0.57 -8.28
C SER A 179 -6.07 0.49 -9.35
N SER A 180 -4.83 0.92 -9.51
CA SER A 180 -4.45 1.85 -10.59
C SER A 180 -4.65 1.22 -11.96
N LEU A 181 -4.29 -0.07 -12.15
CA LEU A 181 -4.55 -0.80 -13.39
C LEU A 181 -6.06 -0.90 -13.67
N GLU A 182 -6.87 -1.14 -12.63
CA GLU A 182 -8.32 -1.19 -12.77
C GLU A 182 -8.90 0.14 -13.25
N ILE A 183 -8.48 1.26 -12.64
CA ILE A 183 -8.95 2.60 -12.97
C ILE A 183 -8.57 2.96 -14.42
N VAL A 184 -7.34 2.65 -14.84
CA VAL A 184 -6.82 3.06 -16.16
C VAL A 184 -7.31 2.15 -17.29
N ARG A 185 -7.35 0.84 -17.08
CA ARG A 185 -7.51 -0.16 -18.13
C ARG A 185 -8.66 -1.14 -17.89
N GLY A 186 -9.27 -1.09 -16.72
CA GLY A 186 -10.40 -1.93 -16.36
C GLY A 186 -10.04 -3.21 -15.61
N PRO A 187 -11.07 -3.99 -15.20
CA PRO A 187 -10.90 -5.09 -14.24
C PRO A 187 -10.05 -6.26 -14.75
N LEU A 188 -10.01 -6.50 -16.05
CA LEU A 188 -9.18 -7.57 -16.62
C LEU A 188 -7.68 -7.29 -16.42
N TRP A 189 -7.27 -6.03 -16.55
CA TRP A 189 -5.90 -5.62 -16.32
C TRP A 189 -5.54 -5.62 -14.82
N ALA A 190 -6.49 -5.32 -13.96
CA ALA A 190 -6.32 -5.48 -12.51
C ALA A 190 -6.05 -6.94 -12.14
N LEU A 191 -6.82 -7.89 -12.71
CA LEU A 191 -6.59 -9.32 -12.51
C LEU A 191 -5.21 -9.76 -13.01
N ALA A 192 -4.79 -9.27 -14.18
CA ALA A 192 -3.44 -9.53 -14.71
C ALA A 192 -2.37 -8.97 -13.75
N GLY A 193 -2.56 -7.75 -13.22
CA GLY A 193 -1.69 -7.15 -12.21
C GLY A 193 -1.59 -7.99 -10.94
N ILE A 194 -2.72 -8.43 -10.40
CA ILE A 194 -2.76 -9.31 -9.23
C ILE A 194 -2.01 -10.62 -9.49
N ALA A 195 -2.19 -11.22 -10.66
CA ALA A 195 -1.48 -12.45 -11.03
C ALA A 195 0.04 -12.22 -11.12
N LEU A 196 0.49 -11.10 -11.70
CA LEU A 196 1.91 -10.74 -11.75
C LEU A 196 2.50 -10.41 -10.38
N ILE A 197 1.73 -9.76 -9.49
CA ILE A 197 2.13 -9.54 -8.09
C ILE A 197 2.34 -10.88 -7.40
N ALA A 198 1.39 -11.80 -7.56
CA ALA A 198 1.48 -13.13 -6.94
C ALA A 198 2.69 -13.92 -7.46
N LEU A 199 2.94 -13.89 -8.78
CA LEU A 199 4.11 -14.51 -9.41
C LEU A 199 5.42 -13.86 -8.92
N GLY A 200 5.47 -12.53 -8.86
CA GLY A 200 6.63 -11.80 -8.36
C GLY A 200 6.93 -12.09 -6.90
N ALA A 201 5.89 -12.14 -6.06
CA ALA A 201 6.01 -12.50 -4.65
C ALA A 201 6.49 -13.95 -4.48
N ALA A 202 5.93 -14.90 -5.25
CA ALA A 202 6.38 -16.29 -5.26
C ALA A 202 7.84 -16.42 -5.70
N ALA A 203 8.24 -15.70 -6.75
CA ALA A 203 9.64 -15.67 -7.21
C ALA A 203 10.57 -15.13 -6.11
N THR A 204 10.19 -14.04 -5.42
CA THR A 204 10.95 -13.48 -4.30
C THR A 204 11.10 -14.50 -3.16
N LEU A 205 10.03 -15.22 -2.81
CA LEU A 205 10.06 -16.25 -1.78
C LEU A 205 10.97 -17.43 -2.14
N ILE A 206 10.94 -17.87 -3.39
CA ILE A 206 11.83 -18.93 -3.89
C ILE A 206 13.30 -18.48 -3.80
N LEU A 207 13.57 -17.23 -4.20
CA LEU A 207 14.91 -16.64 -4.13
C LEU A 207 15.38 -16.52 -2.69
N LEU A 208 14.54 -16.04 -1.77
CA LEU A 208 14.79 -15.91 -0.34
C LEU A 208 15.22 -17.27 0.25
N ARG A 209 14.46 -18.33 -0.04
CA ARG A 209 14.76 -19.71 0.44
C ARG A 209 16.05 -20.24 -0.15
N ARG A 210 16.36 -19.96 -1.41
CA ARG A 210 17.58 -20.46 -2.07
C ARG A 210 18.84 -19.73 -1.64
N LEU A 211 18.77 -18.43 -1.47
CA LEU A 211 19.94 -17.60 -1.17
C LEU A 211 20.20 -17.42 0.33
N ASN A 212 19.22 -17.75 1.16
CA ASN A 212 19.30 -17.62 2.63
C ASN A 212 19.76 -16.21 3.07
N ARG A 213 19.34 -15.17 2.33
CA ARG A 213 19.66 -13.75 2.56
C ARG A 213 18.39 -12.92 2.52
N PRO A 214 18.31 -11.81 3.28
CA PRO A 214 17.18 -10.90 3.18
C PRO A 214 17.05 -10.40 1.74
N MET A 215 15.84 -10.50 1.20
CA MET A 215 15.53 -10.12 -0.18
C MET A 215 14.48 -9.03 -0.20
N PRO A 216 14.56 -8.09 -1.15
CA PRO A 216 13.56 -7.04 -1.31
C PRO A 216 12.23 -7.65 -1.77
N GLY A 217 11.18 -7.47 -0.96
CA GLY A 217 9.86 -8.07 -1.18
C GLY A 217 9.06 -7.40 -2.29
N LEU A 218 9.21 -6.08 -2.41
CA LEU A 218 8.46 -5.25 -3.36
C LEU A 218 9.03 -5.24 -4.78
N THR A 219 10.33 -5.46 -4.93
CA THR A 219 11.06 -5.17 -6.17
C THR A 219 10.49 -5.92 -7.37
N ILE A 220 10.44 -7.25 -7.31
CA ILE A 220 10.00 -8.08 -8.45
C ILE A 220 8.51 -7.83 -8.76
N PRO A 221 7.58 -7.88 -7.79
CA PRO A 221 6.17 -7.60 -8.05
C PRO A 221 5.91 -6.23 -8.66
N LEU A 222 6.56 -5.18 -8.15
CA LEU A 222 6.31 -3.81 -8.63
C LEU A 222 6.88 -3.56 -10.02
N ILE A 223 8.04 -4.13 -10.36
CA ILE A 223 8.61 -4.04 -11.72
C ILE A 223 7.68 -4.72 -12.71
N LEU A 224 7.18 -5.91 -12.40
CA LEU A 224 6.25 -6.65 -13.27
C LEU A 224 4.95 -5.86 -13.48
N CYS A 225 4.40 -5.25 -12.43
CA CYS A 225 3.23 -4.40 -12.54
C CYS A 225 3.51 -3.12 -13.32
N ALA A 226 4.65 -2.45 -13.10
CA ALA A 226 5.02 -1.25 -13.83
C ALA A 226 5.12 -1.51 -15.33
N ALA A 227 5.61 -2.68 -15.75
CA ALA A 227 5.67 -3.08 -17.15
C ALA A 227 4.29 -3.12 -17.81
N LEU A 228 3.22 -3.49 -17.08
CA LEU A 228 1.85 -3.47 -17.61
C LEU A 228 1.35 -2.06 -17.95
N PHE A 229 1.88 -1.02 -17.33
CA PHE A 229 1.52 0.37 -17.67
C PHE A 229 2.20 0.86 -18.95
N LEU A 230 3.28 0.19 -19.40
CA LEU A 230 4.06 0.59 -20.57
C LEU A 230 3.56 -0.08 -21.87
N ILE A 231 2.77 -1.15 -21.74
CA ILE A 231 2.13 -1.85 -22.85
C ILE A 231 0.78 -1.22 -23.16
#